data_501894331d2787012deb8c68b8ff4c0e
#
_entry.id   501894331d2787012deb8c68b8ff4c0e
#
_cell.length_a   1.000
_cell.length_b   1.000
_cell.length_c   1.000
_cell.angle_alpha   90.00
_cell.angle_beta   90.00
_cell.angle_gamma   90.00
#
_symmetry.space_group_name_H-M   'P 1'
#
loop_
_entity.id
_entity.type
_entity.pdbx_description
1 polymer ?
#
loop_
_entity_poly.entity_id
_entity_poly.type
_entity_poly.pdbx_seq_one_letter_code
_entity_poly.pdbx_strand_id
1 'polypeptide(L)'
;MSNLAGKAGIGIGPIISKICKEEEKNILSFAIMPFKFEKERIFQSGIALKRVREDSDCTIVLDNDALLDSNPELTLKQCYDISNKAIDSVILSLKSSEISDDTNILSASKTSNNLEISLKDSLRMLYEDVPPNSIKRSMLYVYHGSNIPVGVLNSISNITGGIFDEDSIHVDMSSEESKVVMLSSVQGEIRFDKYDPLGMIPSENTIDWDEPDCSIDCELNLKQLE
;
A
#
# COMPACT_ATOMS: atom_id res chain seq x y z
N MET A 1 11.64 0.79 8.94
CA MET A 1 10.61 -0.19 8.52
C MET A 1 9.67 -0.43 9.68
N SER A 2 8.37 -0.25 9.45
CA SER A 2 7.34 -0.32 10.49
C SER A 2 6.26 -1.32 10.09
N ASN A 3 6.17 -2.45 10.79
CA ASN A 3 5.08 -3.40 10.60
C ASN A 3 3.86 -2.92 11.40
N LEU A 4 2.97 -2.20 10.72
CA LEU A 4 1.76 -1.64 11.31
C LEU A 4 0.66 -2.69 11.56
N ALA A 5 0.84 -3.94 11.12
CA ALA A 5 0.04 -5.07 11.54
C ALA A 5 0.38 -5.55 12.97
N GLY A 6 1.51 -5.09 13.54
CA GLY A 6 1.99 -5.47 14.87
C GLY A 6 1.89 -4.35 15.89
N LYS A 7 1.57 -4.69 17.16
CA LYS A 7 1.46 -3.71 18.27
C LYS A 7 2.72 -2.84 18.42
N ALA A 8 3.90 -3.43 18.26
CA ALA A 8 5.17 -2.69 18.36
C ALA A 8 5.31 -1.67 17.22
N GLY A 9 4.98 -2.04 15.98
CA GLY A 9 5.03 -1.14 14.84
C GLY A 9 4.06 0.02 14.97
N ILE A 10 2.83 -0.25 15.40
CA ILE A 10 1.80 0.77 15.67
C ILE A 10 2.25 1.76 16.74
N GLY A 11 2.85 1.26 17.83
CA GLY A 11 3.22 2.11 18.96
C GLY A 11 4.55 2.85 18.76
N ILE A 12 5.58 2.17 18.24
CA ILE A 12 6.95 2.68 18.17
C ILE A 12 7.23 3.37 16.83
N GLY A 13 6.65 2.87 15.73
CA GLY A 13 6.90 3.40 14.39
C GLY A 13 6.72 4.92 14.28
N PRO A 14 5.56 5.48 14.64
CA PRO A 14 5.33 6.93 14.60
C PRO A 14 6.26 7.73 15.53
N ILE A 15 6.67 7.16 16.67
CA ILE A 15 7.59 7.84 17.60
C ILE A 15 8.97 7.95 16.96
N ILE A 16 9.46 6.87 16.33
CA ILE A 16 10.77 6.89 15.67
C ILE A 16 10.78 7.88 14.51
N SER A 17 9.76 7.87 13.65
CA SER A 17 9.68 8.82 12.53
C SER A 17 9.71 10.28 13.03
N LYS A 18 8.94 10.58 14.08
CA LYS A 18 8.93 11.90 14.69
C LYS A 18 10.30 12.32 15.22
N ILE A 19 10.97 11.44 15.98
CA ILE A 19 12.33 11.74 16.52
C ILE A 19 13.32 11.96 15.37
N CYS A 20 13.28 11.13 14.33
CA CYS A 20 14.18 11.31 13.19
C CYS A 20 13.93 12.63 12.45
N LYS A 21 12.67 13.05 12.35
CA LYS A 21 12.31 14.35 11.77
C LYS A 21 12.81 15.52 12.61
N GLU A 22 12.67 15.44 13.93
CA GLU A 22 13.20 16.44 14.87
C GLU A 22 14.74 16.55 14.79
N GLU A 23 15.41 15.45 14.44
CA GLU A 23 16.87 15.39 14.22
C GLU A 23 17.28 15.75 12.76
N GLU A 24 16.36 16.28 11.95
CA GLU A 24 16.58 16.66 10.55
C GLU A 24 17.17 15.55 9.67
N LYS A 25 16.72 14.30 9.88
CA LYS A 25 17.14 13.15 9.08
C LYS A 25 16.19 12.91 7.92
N ASN A 26 16.72 12.52 6.77
CA ASN A 26 15.89 12.03 5.66
C ASN A 26 15.27 10.68 6.03
N ILE A 27 13.95 10.58 5.95
CA ILE A 27 13.19 9.44 6.46
C ILE A 27 12.45 8.76 5.30
N LEU A 28 12.90 7.54 4.96
CA LEU A 28 12.17 6.63 4.12
C LEU A 28 11.47 5.58 4.98
N SER A 29 10.16 5.57 4.99
CA SER A 29 9.36 4.66 5.79
C SER A 29 8.72 3.57 4.95
N PHE A 30 8.87 2.31 5.40
CA PHE A 30 8.09 1.18 4.89
C PHE A 30 6.98 0.85 5.89
N ALA A 31 5.74 0.97 5.47
CA ALA A 31 4.56 0.68 6.25
C ALA A 31 3.89 -0.60 5.74
N ILE A 32 3.88 -1.66 6.55
CA ILE A 32 3.19 -2.92 6.22
C ILE A 32 1.84 -2.91 6.92
N MET A 33 0.76 -2.97 6.13
CA MET A 33 -0.60 -2.91 6.64
C MET A 33 -1.14 -4.30 7.04
N PRO A 34 -2.09 -4.37 7.98
CA PRO A 34 -2.69 -5.62 8.44
C PRO A 34 -3.62 -6.23 7.40
N PHE A 35 -4.00 -7.49 7.63
CA PHE A 35 -5.09 -8.13 6.90
C PHE A 35 -6.45 -7.74 7.48
N LYS A 36 -7.53 -7.78 6.68
CA LYS A 36 -8.93 -7.51 7.10
C LYS A 36 -9.40 -8.35 8.28
N PHE A 37 -8.92 -9.59 8.42
CA PHE A 37 -9.29 -10.43 9.54
C PHE A 37 -8.68 -9.97 10.87
N GLU A 38 -7.65 -9.09 10.87
CA GLU A 38 -7.04 -8.50 12.05
C GLU A 38 -7.81 -7.24 12.53
N LYS A 39 -9.13 -7.30 12.56
CA LYS A 39 -10.09 -6.19 12.74
C LYS A 39 -9.73 -5.21 13.85
N GLU A 40 -9.27 -5.70 15.00
CA GLU A 40 -8.91 -4.85 16.14
C GLU A 40 -7.73 -3.90 15.86
N ARG A 41 -6.91 -4.22 14.86
CA ARG A 41 -5.71 -3.46 14.53
C ARG A 41 -5.89 -2.50 13.38
N ILE A 42 -6.91 -2.69 12.56
CA ILE A 42 -7.10 -1.90 11.33
C ILE A 42 -7.13 -0.41 11.63
N PHE A 43 -7.97 0.02 12.57
CA PHE A 43 -8.08 1.43 12.95
C PHE A 43 -6.79 2.00 13.54
N GLN A 44 -6.13 1.24 14.44
CA GLN A 44 -4.87 1.67 15.03
C GLN A 44 -3.76 1.77 13.99
N SER A 45 -3.75 0.85 13.03
CA SER A 45 -2.80 0.84 11.91
C SER A 45 -2.99 2.06 10.99
N GLY A 46 -4.23 2.44 10.71
CA GLY A 46 -4.56 3.64 9.94
C GLY A 46 -4.07 4.92 10.61
N ILE A 47 -4.31 5.07 11.93
CA ILE A 47 -3.79 6.22 12.70
C ILE A 47 -2.25 6.24 12.68
N ALA A 48 -1.62 5.07 12.86
CA ALA A 48 -0.17 4.98 12.85
C ALA A 48 0.42 5.30 11.47
N LEU A 49 -0.22 4.82 10.39
CA LEU A 49 0.17 5.15 9.01
C LEU A 49 0.12 6.66 8.76
N LYS A 50 -0.99 7.31 9.17
CA LYS A 50 -1.12 8.76 9.03
C LYS A 50 0.03 9.50 9.70
N ARG A 51 0.35 9.16 10.95
CA ARG A 51 1.45 9.79 11.69
C ARG A 51 2.82 9.51 11.07
N VAL A 52 3.07 8.26 10.62
CA VAL A 52 4.33 7.92 9.94
C VAL A 52 4.47 8.74 8.65
N ARG A 53 3.40 8.92 7.87
CA ARG A 53 3.41 9.74 6.64
C ARG A 53 3.69 11.21 6.90
N GLU A 54 3.12 11.78 7.97
CA GLU A 54 3.32 13.19 8.35
C GLU A 54 4.77 13.50 8.73
N ASP A 55 5.49 12.49 9.24
CA ASP A 55 6.87 12.64 9.73
C ASP A 55 7.92 12.04 8.80
N SER A 56 7.55 11.45 7.67
CA SER A 56 8.48 10.86 6.69
C SER A 56 8.52 11.65 5.41
N ASP A 57 9.72 11.77 4.80
CA ASP A 57 9.89 12.39 3.49
C ASP A 57 9.32 11.52 2.39
N CYS A 58 9.44 10.22 2.53
CA CYS A 58 8.84 9.23 1.63
C CYS A 58 8.25 8.07 2.42
N THR A 59 7.04 7.65 2.07
CA THR A 59 6.41 6.47 2.67
C THR A 59 6.06 5.45 1.59
N ILE A 60 6.55 4.22 1.77
CA ILE A 60 6.22 3.08 0.92
C ILE A 60 5.24 2.21 1.70
N VAL A 61 4.03 2.06 1.17
CA VAL A 61 2.97 1.26 1.78
C VAL A 61 2.86 -0.08 1.07
N LEU A 62 2.89 -1.15 1.82
CA LEU A 62 2.59 -2.50 1.37
C LEU A 62 1.34 -3.00 2.09
N ASP A 63 0.29 -3.26 1.32
CA ASP A 63 -0.96 -3.76 1.84
C ASP A 63 -1.04 -5.28 1.69
N ASN A 64 -0.95 -5.98 2.81
CA ASN A 64 -1.09 -7.44 2.82
C ASN A 64 -2.49 -7.89 2.40
N ASP A 65 -3.49 -7.05 2.65
CA ASP A 65 -4.86 -7.38 2.32
C ASP A 65 -5.12 -7.29 0.82
N ALA A 66 -4.57 -6.28 0.14
CA ALA A 66 -4.61 -6.18 -1.32
C ALA A 66 -3.90 -7.37 -2.00
N LEU A 67 -2.80 -7.86 -1.41
CA LEU A 67 -2.13 -9.06 -1.89
C LEU A 67 -3.02 -10.30 -1.78
N LEU A 68 -3.75 -10.45 -0.67
CA LEU A 68 -4.66 -11.56 -0.45
C LEU A 68 -5.92 -11.45 -1.32
N ASP A 69 -6.49 -10.26 -1.47
CA ASP A 69 -7.66 -10.01 -2.32
C ASP A 69 -7.36 -10.30 -3.80
N SER A 70 -6.14 -9.96 -4.25
CA SER A 70 -5.70 -10.31 -5.60
C SER A 70 -5.37 -11.79 -5.78
N ASN A 71 -5.03 -12.52 -4.71
CA ASN A 71 -4.62 -13.92 -4.73
C ASN A 71 -5.19 -14.69 -3.51
N PRO A 72 -6.50 -14.97 -3.47
CA PRO A 72 -7.17 -15.54 -2.29
C PRO A 72 -6.76 -16.98 -1.95
N GLU A 73 -6.05 -17.66 -2.84
CA GLU A 73 -5.51 -19.00 -2.61
C GLU A 73 -4.19 -19.03 -1.81
N LEU A 74 -3.58 -17.86 -1.57
CA LEU A 74 -2.31 -17.81 -0.85
C LEU A 74 -2.49 -18.11 0.64
N THR A 75 -1.54 -18.83 1.18
CA THR A 75 -1.40 -19.00 2.63
C THR A 75 -0.77 -17.74 3.25
N LEU A 76 -1.02 -17.47 4.52
CA LEU A 76 -0.39 -16.35 5.24
C LEU A 76 1.14 -16.36 5.15
N LYS A 77 1.74 -17.55 5.22
CA LYS A 77 3.20 -17.68 5.06
C LYS A 77 3.66 -17.20 3.70
N GLN A 78 2.95 -17.60 2.64
CA GLN A 78 3.27 -17.15 1.27
C GLN A 78 3.08 -15.65 1.10
N CYS A 79 2.02 -15.05 1.67
CA CYS A 79 1.83 -13.61 1.67
C CYS A 79 3.03 -12.88 2.32
N TYR A 80 3.45 -13.31 3.52
CA TYR A 80 4.61 -12.71 4.18
C TYR A 80 5.91 -12.91 3.40
N ASP A 81 6.12 -14.08 2.80
CA ASP A 81 7.31 -14.35 1.98
C ASP A 81 7.35 -13.44 0.73
N ILE A 82 6.22 -13.22 0.07
CA ILE A 82 6.08 -12.32 -1.08
C ILE A 82 6.36 -10.88 -0.63
N SER A 83 5.71 -10.44 0.44
CA SER A 83 5.85 -9.08 0.99
C SER A 83 7.30 -8.77 1.38
N ASN A 84 7.95 -9.67 2.10
CA ASN A 84 9.35 -9.50 2.50
C ASN A 84 10.29 -9.44 1.30
N LYS A 85 10.12 -10.34 0.32
CA LYS A 85 10.92 -10.33 -0.91
C LYS A 85 10.70 -9.07 -1.75
N ALA A 86 9.49 -8.50 -1.73
CA ALA A 86 9.21 -7.24 -2.41
C ALA A 86 9.94 -6.07 -1.75
N ILE A 87 9.91 -6.01 -0.42
CA ILE A 87 10.63 -4.98 0.34
C ILE A 87 12.14 -5.10 0.11
N ASP A 88 12.70 -6.30 0.19
CA ASP A 88 14.13 -6.56 -0.09
C ASP A 88 14.52 -6.08 -1.49
N SER A 89 13.67 -6.35 -2.47
CA SER A 89 13.87 -5.93 -3.86
C SER A 89 13.99 -4.41 -3.98
N VAL A 90 13.10 -3.67 -3.32
CA VAL A 90 13.15 -2.20 -3.31
C VAL A 90 14.38 -1.70 -2.57
N ILE A 91 14.67 -2.22 -1.38
CA ILE A 91 15.84 -1.79 -0.59
C ILE A 91 17.16 -1.98 -1.37
N LEU A 92 17.30 -3.10 -2.06
CA LEU A 92 18.49 -3.36 -2.88
C LEU A 92 18.62 -2.40 -4.07
N SER A 93 17.48 -1.98 -4.63
CA SER A 93 17.43 -1.06 -5.77
C SER A 93 17.60 0.41 -5.39
N LEU A 94 17.46 0.79 -4.11
CA LEU A 94 17.60 2.17 -3.63
C LEU A 94 18.93 2.84 -4.00
N LYS A 95 19.96 2.06 -4.27
CA LYS A 95 21.27 2.57 -4.70
C LYS A 95 21.27 3.12 -6.13
N SER A 96 20.30 2.75 -6.94
CA SER A 96 20.25 3.05 -8.38
C SER A 96 18.98 3.75 -8.84
N SER A 97 18.03 3.98 -7.94
CA SER A 97 16.72 4.51 -8.30
C SER A 97 16.40 5.75 -7.47
N GLU A 98 15.87 6.77 -8.12
CA GLU A 98 15.27 7.92 -7.45
C GLU A 98 13.83 7.56 -7.07
N ILE A 99 13.52 7.59 -5.78
CA ILE A 99 12.17 7.40 -5.28
C ILE A 99 11.54 8.78 -5.12
N SER A 100 10.26 8.89 -5.51
CA SER A 100 9.49 10.12 -5.32
C SER A 100 9.29 10.41 -3.82
N ASP A 101 9.37 11.67 -3.43
CA ASP A 101 9.14 12.15 -2.06
C ASP A 101 7.66 12.05 -1.62
N ASP A 102 6.84 11.37 -2.41
CA ASP A 102 5.42 11.17 -2.16
C ASP A 102 5.12 9.82 -1.48
N THR A 103 3.85 9.54 -1.30
CA THR A 103 3.41 8.21 -0.91
C THR A 103 3.51 7.25 -2.10
N ASN A 104 4.18 6.13 -1.88
CA ASN A 104 4.37 5.08 -2.86
C ASN A 104 3.66 3.80 -2.40
N ILE A 105 3.07 3.09 -3.33
CA ILE A 105 2.46 1.77 -3.10
C ILE A 105 3.40 0.70 -3.63
N LEU A 106 3.69 -0.29 -2.80
CA LEU A 106 4.46 -1.45 -3.18
C LEU A 106 3.51 -2.62 -3.47
N SER A 107 3.45 -3.03 -4.72
CA SER A 107 2.72 -4.22 -5.14
C SER A 107 3.67 -5.30 -5.64
N ALA A 108 3.26 -6.55 -5.51
CA ALA A 108 4.08 -7.69 -5.87
C ALA A 108 3.23 -8.84 -6.40
N SER A 109 3.78 -9.57 -7.36
CA SER A 109 3.17 -10.81 -7.84
C SER A 109 3.59 -12.01 -7.00
N LYS A 110 2.78 -13.06 -7.03
CA LYS A 110 3.28 -14.40 -6.72
C LYS A 110 4.28 -14.85 -7.79
N THR A 111 5.10 -15.83 -7.46
CA THR A 111 5.99 -16.46 -8.44
C THR A 111 5.18 -17.23 -9.48
N SER A 112 5.54 -17.07 -10.73
CA SER A 112 4.88 -17.73 -11.87
C SER A 112 5.94 -18.14 -12.90
N ASN A 113 5.58 -19.08 -13.77
CA ASN A 113 6.41 -19.40 -14.93
C ASN A 113 6.18 -18.44 -16.12
N ASN A 114 5.22 -17.53 -15.98
CA ASN A 114 4.87 -16.56 -17.02
C ASN A 114 4.92 -15.14 -16.47
N LEU A 115 5.80 -14.33 -17.04
CA LEU A 115 6.05 -12.97 -16.61
C LEU A 115 4.84 -12.03 -16.83
N GLU A 116 4.06 -12.24 -17.90
CA GLU A 116 2.84 -11.46 -18.13
C GLU A 116 1.77 -11.71 -17.07
N ILE A 117 1.68 -12.96 -16.56
CA ILE A 117 0.79 -13.30 -15.44
C ILE A 117 1.27 -12.58 -14.19
N SER A 118 2.58 -12.61 -13.90
CA SER A 118 3.16 -11.91 -12.77
C SER A 118 2.92 -10.40 -12.84
N LEU A 119 3.03 -9.78 -14.02
CA LEU A 119 2.71 -8.37 -14.20
C LEU A 119 1.23 -8.08 -13.89
N LYS A 120 0.31 -8.89 -14.41
CA LYS A 120 -1.12 -8.75 -14.15
C LYS A 120 -1.47 -8.90 -12.68
N ASP A 121 -0.85 -9.84 -11.98
CA ASP A 121 -1.04 -10.03 -10.54
C ASP A 121 -0.57 -8.80 -9.75
N SER A 122 0.60 -8.25 -10.09
CA SER A 122 1.11 -7.04 -9.44
C SER A 122 0.24 -5.81 -9.71
N LEU A 123 -0.23 -5.63 -10.95
CA LEU A 123 -1.19 -4.58 -11.31
C LEU A 123 -2.53 -4.74 -10.57
N ARG A 124 -3.04 -5.97 -10.47
CA ARG A 124 -4.28 -6.23 -9.76
C ARG A 124 -4.16 -5.87 -8.29
N MET A 125 -3.06 -6.25 -7.63
CA MET A 125 -2.79 -5.83 -6.25
C MET A 125 -2.73 -4.30 -6.12
N LEU A 126 -2.08 -3.60 -7.06
CA LEU A 126 -1.99 -2.14 -7.05
C LEU A 126 -3.38 -1.49 -7.14
N TYR A 127 -4.25 -2.00 -8.00
CA TYR A 127 -5.59 -1.44 -8.22
C TYR A 127 -6.60 -1.74 -7.11
N GLU A 128 -6.30 -2.65 -6.19
CA GLU A 128 -7.09 -2.80 -4.96
C GLU A 128 -6.93 -1.59 -4.03
N ASP A 129 -5.78 -0.91 -4.06
CA ASP A 129 -5.46 0.22 -3.19
C ASP A 129 -5.68 1.57 -3.86
N VAL A 130 -5.51 1.65 -5.20
CA VAL A 130 -5.44 2.93 -5.91
C VAL A 130 -6.15 2.87 -7.25
N PRO A 131 -6.99 3.85 -7.58
CA PRO A 131 -7.55 3.94 -8.92
C PRO A 131 -6.44 4.25 -9.95
N PRO A 132 -6.52 3.70 -11.18
CA PRO A 132 -5.48 3.83 -12.21
C PRO A 132 -5.07 5.27 -12.53
N ASN A 133 -6.03 6.20 -12.51
CA ASN A 133 -5.83 7.60 -12.85
C ASN A 133 -5.10 8.42 -11.76
N SER A 134 -4.83 7.84 -10.61
CA SER A 134 -4.07 8.49 -9.54
C SER A 134 -2.59 8.08 -9.52
N ILE A 135 -2.17 7.17 -10.38
CA ILE A 135 -0.79 6.71 -10.48
C ILE A 135 -0.03 7.62 -11.43
N LYS A 136 1.04 8.25 -10.92
CA LYS A 136 1.89 9.15 -11.69
C LYS A 136 3.07 8.43 -12.34
N ARG A 137 3.77 7.65 -11.55
CA ARG A 137 5.00 6.98 -11.94
C ARG A 137 5.04 5.59 -11.37
N SER A 138 5.61 4.64 -12.11
CA SER A 138 5.86 3.29 -11.62
C SER A 138 7.24 2.81 -11.98
N MET A 139 7.91 2.19 -11.00
CA MET A 139 9.15 1.46 -11.19
C MET A 139 8.87 -0.02 -11.09
N LEU A 140 9.22 -0.76 -12.14
CA LEU A 140 9.03 -2.20 -12.21
C LEU A 140 10.36 -2.91 -12.00
N TYR A 141 10.38 -3.83 -11.07
CA TYR A 141 11.47 -4.76 -10.83
C TYR A 141 11.04 -6.13 -11.33
N VAL A 142 11.62 -6.55 -12.45
CA VAL A 142 11.29 -7.80 -13.12
C VAL A 142 12.39 -8.81 -12.83
N TYR A 143 12.02 -9.89 -12.17
CA TYR A 143 12.91 -11.00 -11.86
C TYR A 143 12.54 -12.20 -12.73
N HIS A 144 13.54 -12.78 -13.38
CA HIS A 144 13.35 -13.94 -14.26
C HIS A 144 14.68 -14.66 -14.51
N GLY A 145 14.60 -15.92 -14.95
CA GLY A 145 15.78 -16.66 -15.39
C GLY A 145 16.44 -16.05 -16.63
N SER A 146 17.64 -16.50 -16.94
CA SER A 146 18.56 -15.93 -17.92
C SER A 146 18.05 -15.84 -19.39
N ASN A 147 16.84 -16.30 -19.69
CA ASN A 147 16.30 -16.40 -21.05
C ASN A 147 14.96 -15.67 -21.21
N ILE A 148 14.89 -14.38 -20.84
CA ILE A 148 13.68 -13.58 -21.16
C ILE A 148 13.69 -13.27 -22.66
N PRO A 149 12.64 -13.67 -23.42
CA PRO A 149 12.47 -13.20 -24.78
C PRO A 149 12.28 -11.69 -24.81
N VAL A 150 13.00 -10.98 -25.68
CA VAL A 150 12.87 -9.52 -25.85
C VAL A 150 11.44 -9.11 -26.15
N GLY A 151 10.68 -9.96 -26.85
CA GLY A 151 9.26 -9.74 -27.11
C GLY A 151 8.41 -9.62 -25.84
N VAL A 152 8.73 -10.36 -24.77
CA VAL A 152 8.04 -10.28 -23.48
C VAL A 152 8.34 -8.96 -22.80
N LEU A 153 9.58 -8.48 -22.82
CA LEU A 153 9.94 -7.16 -22.28
C LEU A 153 9.23 -6.03 -23.04
N ASN A 154 9.15 -6.14 -24.37
CA ASN A 154 8.39 -5.19 -25.18
C ASN A 154 6.89 -5.22 -24.85
N SER A 155 6.32 -6.40 -24.62
CA SER A 155 4.91 -6.52 -24.18
C SER A 155 4.68 -5.86 -22.84
N ILE A 156 5.59 -6.04 -21.88
CA ILE A 156 5.53 -5.38 -20.57
C ILE A 156 5.59 -3.86 -20.75
N SER A 157 6.57 -3.35 -21.47
CA SER A 157 6.73 -1.91 -21.73
C SER A 157 5.49 -1.31 -22.43
N ASN A 158 4.89 -2.03 -23.37
CA ASN A 158 3.65 -1.59 -24.01
C ASN A 158 2.44 -1.56 -23.06
N ILE A 159 2.36 -2.52 -22.15
CA ILE A 159 1.28 -2.57 -21.15
C ILE A 159 1.46 -1.42 -20.16
N THR A 160 2.66 -1.23 -19.61
CA THR A 160 2.94 -0.20 -18.61
C THR A 160 2.90 1.21 -19.19
N GLY A 161 3.47 1.43 -20.37
CA GLY A 161 3.44 2.72 -21.06
C GLY A 161 2.03 3.17 -21.49
N GLY A 162 1.07 2.24 -21.56
CA GLY A 162 -0.34 2.57 -21.75
C GLY A 162 -1.12 2.88 -20.46
N ILE A 163 -0.51 2.63 -19.31
CA ILE A 163 -1.17 2.75 -17.99
C ILE A 163 -0.56 3.89 -17.17
N PHE A 164 0.74 4.10 -17.25
CA PHE A 164 1.48 5.07 -16.43
C PHE A 164 2.04 6.20 -17.29
N ASP A 165 2.07 7.40 -16.73
CA ASP A 165 2.67 8.58 -17.41
C ASP A 165 4.19 8.42 -17.52
N GLU A 166 4.82 7.87 -16.49
CA GLU A 166 6.23 7.54 -16.46
C GLU A 166 6.45 6.14 -15.90
N ASP A 167 7.24 5.31 -16.61
CA ASP A 167 7.64 4.01 -16.12
C ASP A 167 9.16 3.80 -16.26
N SER A 168 9.71 2.98 -15.40
CA SER A 168 11.07 2.48 -15.49
C SER A 168 11.09 0.98 -15.20
N ILE A 169 11.78 0.23 -16.06
CA ILE A 169 11.84 -1.23 -15.96
C ILE A 169 13.27 -1.64 -15.59
N HIS A 170 13.42 -2.26 -14.44
CA HIS A 170 14.66 -2.88 -13.98
C HIS A 170 14.55 -4.39 -14.11
N VAL A 171 15.45 -5.01 -14.85
CA VAL A 171 15.45 -6.46 -15.10
C VAL A 171 16.60 -7.11 -14.34
N ASP A 172 16.28 -8.08 -13.48
CA ASP A 172 17.24 -8.95 -12.81
C ASP A 172 17.08 -10.39 -13.33
N MET A 173 18.14 -10.89 -13.97
CA MET A 173 18.16 -12.22 -14.58
C MET A 173 18.71 -13.30 -13.66
N SER A 174 18.89 -13.02 -12.38
CA SER A 174 19.47 -13.96 -11.40
C SER A 174 18.45 -14.93 -10.77
N SER A 175 17.17 -14.73 -11.01
CA SER A 175 16.09 -15.51 -10.40
C SER A 175 15.70 -16.70 -11.27
N GLU A 176 15.49 -17.87 -10.66
CA GLU A 176 14.96 -19.04 -11.36
C GLU A 176 13.45 -18.93 -11.65
N GLU A 177 12.73 -18.12 -10.89
CA GLU A 177 11.29 -17.94 -10.99
C GLU A 177 10.94 -16.51 -11.43
N SER A 178 9.88 -16.38 -12.23
CA SER A 178 9.39 -15.08 -12.65
C SER A 178 8.57 -14.42 -11.55
N LYS A 179 8.90 -13.19 -11.22
CA LYS A 179 8.11 -12.33 -10.36
C LYS A 179 8.23 -10.87 -10.81
N VAL A 180 7.21 -10.09 -10.55
CA VAL A 180 7.20 -8.64 -10.76
C VAL A 180 6.92 -7.97 -9.43
N VAL A 181 7.76 -7.00 -9.09
CA VAL A 181 7.55 -6.09 -7.98
C VAL A 181 7.41 -4.69 -8.56
N MET A 182 6.40 -3.96 -8.14
CA MET A 182 6.11 -2.63 -8.67
C MET A 182 6.04 -1.64 -7.54
N LEU A 183 6.78 -0.53 -7.67
CA LEU A 183 6.72 0.61 -6.78
C LEU A 183 6.07 1.77 -7.53
N SER A 184 4.87 2.15 -7.11
CA SER A 184 4.07 3.15 -7.79
C SER A 184 3.88 4.39 -6.93
N SER A 185 4.26 5.55 -7.47
CA SER A 185 4.02 6.86 -6.88
C SER A 185 2.61 7.33 -7.19
N VAL A 186 1.88 7.78 -6.19
CA VAL A 186 0.47 8.13 -6.30
C VAL A 186 0.24 9.60 -6.03
N GLN A 187 -0.58 10.24 -6.87
CA GLN A 187 -0.95 11.64 -6.73
C GLN A 187 -2.07 11.83 -5.70
N GLY A 188 -1.93 12.89 -4.89
CA GLY A 188 -2.96 13.35 -3.97
C GLY A 188 -2.97 12.61 -2.63
N GLU A 189 -3.99 12.91 -1.84
CA GLU A 189 -4.22 12.19 -0.59
C GLU A 189 -4.73 10.79 -0.90
N ILE A 190 -3.88 9.80 -0.70
CA ILE A 190 -4.33 8.41 -0.71
C ILE A 190 -5.07 8.21 0.59
N ARG A 191 -6.37 8.09 0.48
CA ARG A 191 -7.20 7.63 1.57
C ARG A 191 -7.19 6.11 1.52
N PHE A 192 -6.43 5.51 2.42
CA PHE A 192 -6.65 4.10 2.75
C PHE A 192 -7.93 4.02 3.58
N ASP A 193 -9.08 4.30 2.95
CA ASP A 193 -10.38 4.41 3.62
C ASP A 193 -10.73 3.15 4.41
N LYS A 194 -10.26 2.00 3.94
CA LYS A 194 -10.43 0.73 4.67
C LYS A 194 -9.69 0.69 6.02
N TYR A 195 -8.70 1.58 6.23
CA TYR A 195 -7.92 1.70 7.48
C TYR A 195 -8.26 2.97 8.26
N ASP A 196 -9.08 3.86 7.71
CA ASP A 196 -9.54 5.07 8.38
C ASP A 196 -11.06 5.17 8.32
N PRO A 197 -11.77 4.51 9.27
CA PRO A 197 -13.23 4.58 9.34
C PRO A 197 -13.75 6.01 9.61
N LEU A 198 -12.93 6.93 10.12
CA LEU A 198 -13.31 8.33 10.27
C LEU A 198 -13.23 9.09 8.94
N GLY A 199 -12.37 8.67 8.01
CA GLY A 199 -12.33 9.19 6.65
C GLY A 199 -13.55 8.81 5.82
N MET A 200 -14.29 7.78 6.24
CA MET A 200 -15.57 7.36 5.62
C MET A 200 -16.76 8.22 6.04
N ILE A 201 -16.62 9.03 7.08
CA ILE A 201 -17.66 10.01 7.46
C ILE A 201 -17.55 11.16 6.45
N PRO A 202 -18.58 11.37 5.59
CA PRO A 202 -18.55 12.48 4.65
C PRO A 202 -18.35 13.79 5.42
N SER A 203 -17.45 14.65 4.93
CA SER A 203 -17.21 15.97 5.51
C SER A 203 -18.45 16.89 5.50
N GLU A 204 -19.45 16.53 4.68
CA GLU A 204 -20.72 17.20 4.55
C GLU A 204 -21.77 16.73 5.56
N ASN A 205 -21.53 15.67 6.31
CA ASN A 205 -22.34 15.32 7.47
C ASN A 205 -21.86 16.15 8.67
N THR A 206 -21.93 17.44 8.54
CA THR A 206 -22.09 18.29 9.69
C THR A 206 -23.42 17.90 10.31
N ILE A 207 -23.38 17.28 11.49
CA ILE A 207 -24.56 17.22 12.35
C ILE A 207 -24.98 18.66 12.49
N ASP A 208 -26.10 19.00 11.87
CA ASP A 208 -26.67 20.35 11.99
C ASP A 208 -27.22 20.43 13.42
N TRP A 209 -26.42 20.98 14.30
CA TRP A 209 -26.79 21.16 15.70
C TRP A 209 -27.89 22.22 15.86
N ASP A 210 -28.15 23.01 14.81
CA ASP A 210 -29.17 24.06 14.81
C ASP A 210 -30.58 23.55 14.47
N GLU A 211 -30.70 22.36 13.90
CA GLU A 211 -31.96 21.65 13.73
C GLU A 211 -31.95 20.30 14.45
N PRO A 212 -32.33 20.23 15.74
CA PRO A 212 -32.48 18.95 16.41
C PRO A 212 -33.76 18.26 15.94
N ASP A 213 -33.82 17.85 14.68
CA ASP A 213 -34.86 16.91 14.23
C ASP A 213 -34.40 15.48 14.54
N CYS A 214 -34.13 15.26 15.81
CA CYS A 214 -33.97 13.94 16.37
C CYS A 214 -35.34 13.33 16.65
N SER A 215 -36.15 13.14 15.62
CA SER A 215 -37.27 12.21 15.70
C SER A 215 -36.78 10.77 15.54
N ILE A 216 -35.83 10.35 16.35
CA ILE A 216 -35.70 8.93 16.69
C ILE A 216 -36.91 8.66 17.57
N ASP A 217 -37.98 8.17 16.97
CA ASP A 217 -39.11 7.62 17.66
C ASP A 217 -38.65 6.33 18.37
N CYS A 218 -37.98 6.52 19.49
CA CYS A 218 -37.65 5.43 20.38
C CYS A 218 -38.98 5.02 21.03
N GLU A 219 -39.56 3.90 20.60
CA GLU A 219 -40.68 3.24 21.27
C GLU A 219 -40.36 2.83 22.71
N LEU A 220 -39.35 3.41 23.31
CA LEU A 220 -38.98 3.25 24.71
C LEU A 220 -39.72 4.29 25.53
N ASN A 221 -40.83 3.85 26.15
CA ASN A 221 -41.56 4.58 27.17
C ASN A 221 -40.71 4.79 28.44
N LEU A 222 -39.66 5.60 28.31
CA LEU A 222 -38.89 6.05 29.48
C LEU A 222 -39.65 7.20 30.16
N LYS A 223 -40.10 6.98 31.37
CA LYS A 223 -40.61 8.07 32.21
C LYS A 223 -39.53 9.13 32.35
N GLN A 224 -39.84 10.37 31.94
CA GLN A 224 -39.02 11.51 32.27
C GLN A 224 -38.91 11.59 33.81
N LEU A 225 -37.71 11.55 34.31
CA LEU A 225 -37.40 11.87 35.68
C LEU A 225 -37.44 13.41 35.79
N GLU A 226 -38.45 13.94 36.46
CA GLU A 226 -38.51 15.34 36.92
C GLU A 226 -37.42 15.60 37.96
#